data_a2406bd163952699ea6aa6113016b29a
#
_entry.id   a2406bd163952699ea6aa6113016b29a
#
_cell.length_a   1.000
_cell.length_b   1.000
_cell.length_c   1.000
_cell.angle_alpha   90.00
_cell.angle_beta   90.00
_cell.angle_gamma   90.00
#
_symmetry.space_group_name_H-M   'P 1'
#
loop_
_entity.id
_entity.type
_entity.pdbx_description
1 polymer ?
#
loop_
_entity_poly.entity_id
_entity_poly.type
_entity_poly.pdbx_seq_one_letter_code
_entity_poly.pdbx_strand_id
1 'polypeptide(L)'
;STLVDLSRPTLEEQQRDNFERCAEITAFIREREPEGITVSVGGEIGEVGHKNSTVEELHAFMRGCRTTLDRLGVSEGLSKISVQTGTSHGGVVLPDGSIAAVKLDLDALAALSRAARQEYGTAGAVQHGASTLPSNAFGNFPRVEACEIHLATNFQNLVFERQEESAGSGIALPAGTSTKLIVDAPGLVPLGADDVQST
;
A
#
# COMPACT_ATOMS: atom_id res chain seq x y z
N SER A 1 3.78 5.58 6.74
CA SER A 1 3.96 5.01 8.09
C SER A 1 2.64 5.09 8.84
N THR A 2 2.39 4.09 9.65
CA THR A 2 1.21 4.01 10.51
C THR A 2 1.40 4.85 11.78
N LEU A 3 0.31 5.22 12.44
CA LEU A 3 0.32 5.85 13.76
C LEU A 3 0.25 4.80 14.90
N VAL A 4 0.98 3.70 14.74
CA VAL A 4 1.01 2.61 15.73
C VAL A 4 2.03 2.91 16.83
N ASP A 5 1.59 2.92 18.09
CA ASP A 5 2.45 3.12 19.24
C ASP A 5 2.74 1.79 19.95
N LEU A 6 3.82 1.13 19.57
CA LEU A 6 4.22 -0.17 20.12
C LEU A 6 4.61 -0.12 21.61
N SER A 7 4.73 1.06 22.23
CA SER A 7 5.00 1.21 23.66
C SER A 7 3.78 0.94 24.54
N ARG A 8 2.57 0.92 23.95
CA ARG A 8 1.33 0.69 24.69
C ARG A 8 1.13 -0.80 25.03
N PRO A 9 0.45 -1.09 26.15
CA PRO A 9 0.35 -2.46 26.67
C PRO A 9 -0.58 -3.37 25.87
N THR A 10 -1.58 -2.83 25.18
CA THR A 10 -2.57 -3.63 24.41
C THR A 10 -2.56 -3.27 22.94
N LEU A 11 -2.93 -4.21 22.07
CA LEU A 11 -3.03 -3.97 20.63
C LEU A 11 -4.01 -2.85 20.29
N GLU A 12 -5.11 -2.75 21.04
CA GLU A 12 -6.08 -1.69 20.85
C GLU A 12 -5.50 -0.30 21.17
N GLU A 13 -4.76 -0.18 22.27
CA GLU A 13 -4.08 1.07 22.61
C GLU A 13 -2.94 1.40 21.65
N GLN A 14 -2.22 0.39 21.16
CA GLN A 14 -1.18 0.56 20.14
C GLN A 14 -1.76 1.11 18.83
N GLN A 15 -2.93 0.66 18.43
CA GLN A 15 -3.59 1.03 17.19
C GLN A 15 -4.53 2.25 17.32
N ARG A 16 -4.73 2.80 18.52
CA ARG A 16 -5.77 3.81 18.77
C ARG A 16 -5.67 5.02 17.86
N ASP A 17 -4.54 5.70 17.86
CA ASP A 17 -4.34 6.90 17.06
C ASP A 17 -4.47 6.58 15.56
N ASN A 18 -4.04 5.38 15.15
CA ASN A 18 -4.11 4.91 13.78
C ASN A 18 -5.57 4.71 13.33
N PHE A 19 -6.37 3.96 14.08
CA PHE A 19 -7.75 3.71 13.68
C PHE A 19 -8.66 4.93 13.87
N GLU A 20 -8.44 5.78 14.87
CA GLU A 20 -9.22 6.99 15.07
C GLU A 20 -9.01 7.98 13.91
N ARG A 21 -7.75 8.24 13.53
CA ARG A 21 -7.44 9.11 12.38
C ARG A 21 -7.93 8.53 11.05
N CYS A 22 -7.78 7.23 10.86
CA CYS A 22 -8.32 6.57 9.68
C CYS A 22 -9.84 6.73 9.58
N ALA A 23 -10.57 6.56 10.67
CA ALA A 23 -12.02 6.75 10.72
C ALA A 23 -12.44 8.21 10.47
N GLU A 24 -11.75 9.18 11.07
CA GLU A 24 -12.00 10.61 10.84
C GLU A 24 -11.83 10.98 9.36
N ILE A 25 -10.75 10.53 8.73
CA ILE A 25 -10.49 10.78 7.30
C ILE A 25 -11.54 10.07 6.44
N THR A 26 -11.90 8.83 6.80
CA THR A 26 -12.95 8.08 6.10
C THR A 26 -14.27 8.83 6.16
N ALA A 27 -14.67 9.32 7.33
CA ALA A 27 -15.90 10.12 7.50
C ALA A 27 -15.86 11.39 6.63
N PHE A 28 -14.73 12.09 6.61
CA PHE A 28 -14.55 13.26 5.75
C PHE A 28 -14.71 12.94 4.25
N ILE A 29 -14.19 11.78 3.80
CA ILE A 29 -14.33 11.34 2.41
C ILE A 29 -15.79 11.01 2.11
N ARG A 30 -16.47 10.24 2.98
CA ARG A 30 -17.88 9.85 2.80
C ARG A 30 -18.82 11.05 2.69
N GLU A 31 -18.56 12.10 3.44
CA GLU A 31 -19.34 13.35 3.36
C GLU A 31 -19.21 14.06 2.00
N ARG A 32 -18.10 13.84 1.29
CA ARG A 32 -17.73 14.58 0.06
C ARG A 32 -17.73 13.76 -1.22
N GLU A 33 -17.92 12.46 -1.12
CA GLU A 33 -17.96 11.63 -2.32
C GLU A 33 -19.20 11.94 -3.17
N PRO A 34 -19.08 11.87 -4.51
CA PRO A 34 -20.19 12.13 -5.40
C PRO A 34 -21.32 11.10 -5.21
N GLU A 35 -22.56 11.52 -5.48
CA GLU A 35 -23.72 10.63 -5.43
C GLU A 35 -23.52 9.40 -6.34
N GLY A 36 -23.77 8.22 -5.78
CA GLY A 36 -23.63 6.94 -6.47
C GLY A 36 -22.19 6.43 -6.64
N ILE A 37 -21.20 7.12 -6.06
CA ILE A 37 -19.79 6.72 -6.06
C ILE A 37 -19.33 6.49 -4.63
N THR A 38 -18.85 5.27 -4.34
CA THR A 38 -18.16 4.97 -3.09
C THR A 38 -16.65 4.99 -3.35
N VAL A 39 -15.95 5.97 -2.78
CA VAL A 39 -14.50 6.09 -2.90
C VAL A 39 -13.85 4.95 -2.14
N SER A 40 -12.93 4.22 -2.79
CA SER A 40 -12.18 3.15 -2.13
C SER A 40 -11.19 3.73 -1.12
N VAL A 41 -11.40 3.45 0.16
CA VAL A 41 -10.54 3.90 1.26
C VAL A 41 -9.87 2.69 1.90
N GLY A 42 -8.55 2.73 2.01
CA GLY A 42 -7.75 1.69 2.69
C GLY A 42 -7.23 2.16 4.04
N GLY A 43 -7.22 1.26 5.02
CA GLY A 43 -6.44 1.40 6.24
C GLY A 43 -5.09 0.70 6.13
N GLU A 44 -4.21 0.88 7.12
CA GLU A 44 -2.91 0.21 7.20
C GLU A 44 -2.60 -0.16 8.66
N ILE A 45 -2.18 -1.40 8.91
CA ILE A 45 -1.94 -1.91 10.27
C ILE A 45 -0.49 -2.29 10.55
N GLY A 46 0.39 -2.26 9.59
CA GLY A 46 1.77 -2.66 9.78
C GLY A 46 2.73 -1.69 9.13
N GLU A 47 3.93 -1.61 9.68
CA GLU A 47 5.00 -0.79 9.13
C GLU A 47 5.93 -1.65 8.29
N VAL A 48 6.11 -1.26 7.01
CA VAL A 48 7.02 -1.97 6.10
C VAL A 48 8.44 -1.92 6.64
N GLY A 49 9.12 -3.07 6.68
CA GLY A 49 10.46 -3.22 7.23
C GLY A 49 10.50 -3.62 8.71
N HIS A 50 9.35 -3.74 9.37
CA HIS A 50 9.20 -4.22 10.73
C HIS A 50 8.64 -5.66 10.77
N LYS A 51 8.07 -6.06 11.92
CA LYS A 51 7.44 -7.38 12.07
C LYS A 51 6.24 -7.53 11.13
N ASN A 52 5.92 -8.76 10.78
CA ASN A 52 4.70 -9.06 10.04
C ASN A 52 3.46 -8.67 10.84
N SER A 53 2.44 -8.19 10.14
CA SER A 53 1.12 -7.96 10.73
C SER A 53 0.47 -9.27 11.14
N THR A 54 -0.36 -9.22 12.19
CA THR A 54 -1.12 -10.38 12.69
C THR A 54 -2.61 -10.18 12.55
N VAL A 55 -3.38 -11.27 12.60
CA VAL A 55 -4.84 -11.21 12.55
C VAL A 55 -5.39 -10.50 13.79
N GLU A 56 -4.73 -10.61 14.95
CA GLU A 56 -5.11 -9.91 16.17
C GLU A 56 -4.95 -8.40 16.03
N GLU A 57 -3.87 -7.94 15.37
CA GLU A 57 -3.68 -6.51 15.06
C GLU A 57 -4.75 -6.01 14.09
N LEU A 58 -5.11 -6.81 13.08
CA LEU A 58 -6.22 -6.51 12.18
C LEU A 58 -7.53 -6.35 12.97
N HIS A 59 -7.84 -7.28 13.87
CA HIS A 59 -9.05 -7.20 14.69
C HIS A 59 -9.08 -5.95 15.57
N ALA A 60 -7.95 -5.61 16.23
CA ALA A 60 -7.87 -4.43 17.07
C ALA A 60 -8.15 -3.15 16.26
N PHE A 61 -7.49 -3.02 15.11
CA PHE A 61 -7.67 -1.88 14.22
C PHE A 61 -9.11 -1.80 13.67
N MET A 62 -9.63 -2.88 13.10
CA MET A 62 -10.94 -2.86 12.44
C MET A 62 -12.09 -2.61 13.41
N ARG A 63 -12.05 -3.20 14.63
CA ARG A 63 -13.04 -2.93 15.67
C ARG A 63 -12.99 -1.48 16.14
N GLY A 64 -11.78 -0.94 16.38
CA GLY A 64 -11.60 0.44 16.81
C GLY A 64 -12.07 1.43 15.73
N CYS A 65 -11.71 1.20 14.47
CA CYS A 65 -12.14 1.98 13.33
C CYS A 65 -13.67 1.97 13.18
N ARG A 66 -14.31 0.79 13.25
CA ARG A 66 -15.77 0.65 13.18
C ARG A 66 -16.46 1.41 14.28
N THR A 67 -16.03 1.21 15.53
CA THR A 67 -16.61 1.92 16.70
C THR A 67 -16.49 3.44 16.54
N THR A 68 -15.39 3.91 15.97
CA THR A 68 -15.18 5.35 15.74
C THR A 68 -16.10 5.87 14.62
N LEU A 69 -16.24 5.15 13.52
CA LEU A 69 -17.16 5.48 12.43
C LEU A 69 -18.61 5.51 12.90
N ASP A 70 -19.03 4.52 13.71
CA ASP A 70 -20.38 4.48 14.30
C ASP A 70 -20.66 5.72 15.15
N ARG A 71 -19.67 6.19 15.95
CA ARG A 71 -19.79 7.46 16.71
C ARG A 71 -19.89 8.68 15.83
N LEU A 72 -19.28 8.63 14.64
CA LEU A 72 -19.35 9.71 13.63
C LEU A 72 -20.59 9.61 12.74
N GLY A 73 -21.45 8.61 12.93
CA GLY A 73 -22.67 8.40 12.14
C GLY A 73 -22.42 7.90 10.72
N VAL A 74 -21.26 7.28 10.47
CA VAL A 74 -20.85 6.81 9.15
C VAL A 74 -20.98 5.29 9.08
N SER A 75 -21.86 4.81 8.20
CA SER A 75 -22.12 3.37 8.00
C SER A 75 -21.13 2.70 7.05
N GLU A 76 -20.67 3.43 6.03
CA GLU A 76 -19.75 2.91 5.01
C GLU A 76 -18.30 3.04 5.49
N GLY A 77 -17.66 1.90 5.73
CA GLY A 77 -16.32 1.82 6.29
C GLY A 77 -15.21 1.76 5.25
N LEU A 78 -14.17 1.00 5.61
CA LEU A 78 -12.99 0.78 4.78
C LEU A 78 -13.26 -0.26 3.70
N SER A 79 -12.65 -0.06 2.54
CA SER A 79 -12.74 -0.99 1.40
C SER A 79 -11.67 -2.09 1.45
N LYS A 80 -10.54 -1.83 2.10
CA LYS A 80 -9.35 -2.70 2.12
C LYS A 80 -8.42 -2.35 3.27
N ILE A 81 -7.46 -3.24 3.54
CA ILE A 81 -6.47 -3.04 4.59
C ILE A 81 -5.07 -3.41 4.13
N SER A 82 -4.13 -2.47 4.24
CA SER A 82 -2.73 -2.71 3.93
C SER A 82 -2.02 -3.36 5.12
N VAL A 83 -1.21 -4.37 4.81
CA VAL A 83 -0.54 -5.21 5.80
C VAL A 83 0.93 -5.37 5.49
N GLN A 84 1.72 -5.66 6.52
CA GLN A 84 3.14 -6.02 6.41
C GLN A 84 3.28 -7.54 6.46
N THR A 85 3.96 -8.09 5.44
CA THR A 85 4.20 -9.54 5.31
C THR A 85 5.61 -9.87 4.80
N GLY A 86 6.63 -9.19 5.34
CA GLY A 86 8.05 -9.48 5.08
C GLY A 86 8.72 -8.60 4.02
N THR A 87 8.03 -7.61 3.46
CA THR A 87 8.63 -6.66 2.51
C THR A 87 9.34 -5.49 3.21
N SER A 88 10.21 -4.80 2.47
CA SER A 88 10.83 -3.54 2.91
C SER A 88 10.82 -2.53 1.77
N HIS A 89 10.68 -1.25 2.10
CA HIS A 89 10.78 -0.18 1.11
C HIS A 89 12.21 -0.07 0.56
N GLY A 90 12.35 -0.13 -0.78
CA GLY A 90 13.65 -0.06 -1.43
C GLY A 90 14.55 -1.28 -1.24
N GLY A 91 14.10 -2.30 -0.48
CA GLY A 91 14.89 -3.48 -0.15
C GLY A 91 15.95 -3.22 0.92
N VAL A 92 16.60 -4.29 1.39
CA VAL A 92 17.76 -4.22 2.29
C VAL A 92 19.02 -4.37 1.44
N VAL A 93 19.83 -3.33 1.37
CA VAL A 93 21.09 -3.35 0.62
C VAL A 93 22.13 -4.13 1.43
N LEU A 94 22.69 -5.18 0.81
CA LEU A 94 23.77 -5.99 1.37
C LEU A 94 25.13 -5.27 1.21
N PRO A 95 26.17 -5.69 1.97
CA PRO A 95 27.50 -5.08 1.90
C PRO A 95 28.16 -5.10 0.52
N ASP A 96 27.76 -6.02 -0.35
CA ASP A 96 28.19 -6.14 -1.74
C ASP A 96 27.41 -5.24 -2.73
N GLY A 97 26.45 -4.45 -2.22
CA GLY A 97 25.60 -3.57 -3.03
C GLY A 97 24.37 -4.27 -3.64
N SER A 98 24.24 -5.58 -3.48
CA SER A 98 23.03 -6.30 -3.91
C SER A 98 21.85 -6.07 -2.94
N ILE A 99 20.63 -6.34 -3.40
CA ILE A 99 19.44 -6.28 -2.55
C ILE A 99 19.16 -7.67 -1.98
N ALA A 100 18.98 -7.75 -0.66
CA ALA A 100 18.63 -8.99 0.02
C ALA A 100 17.33 -9.57 -0.56
N ALA A 101 17.29 -10.90 -0.68
CA ALA A 101 16.07 -11.58 -1.11
C ALA A 101 14.93 -11.32 -0.10
N VAL A 102 13.80 -10.82 -0.59
CA VAL A 102 12.61 -10.60 0.23
C VAL A 102 11.95 -11.95 0.53
N LYS A 103 11.80 -12.26 1.80
CA LYS A 103 11.04 -13.43 2.24
C LYS A 103 9.59 -13.03 2.51
N LEU A 104 8.76 -13.11 1.46
CA LEU A 104 7.34 -12.82 1.55
C LEU A 104 6.63 -13.93 2.34
N ASP A 105 5.85 -13.54 3.34
CA ASP A 105 5.01 -14.44 4.14
C ASP A 105 3.60 -14.51 3.52
N LEU A 106 3.44 -15.41 2.58
CA LEU A 106 2.17 -15.61 1.87
C LEU A 106 1.07 -16.20 2.76
N ASP A 107 1.43 -16.98 3.78
CA ASP A 107 0.47 -17.57 4.71
C ASP A 107 -0.12 -16.49 5.62
N ALA A 108 0.70 -15.58 6.13
CA ALA A 108 0.24 -14.42 6.87
C ALA A 108 -0.66 -13.51 6.01
N LEU A 109 -0.25 -13.25 4.76
CA LEU A 109 -1.06 -12.46 3.83
C LEU A 109 -2.43 -13.10 3.55
N ALA A 110 -2.44 -14.42 3.34
CA ALA A 110 -3.69 -15.18 3.13
C ALA A 110 -4.60 -15.13 4.35
N ALA A 111 -4.06 -15.32 5.56
CA ALA A 111 -4.83 -15.27 6.80
C ALA A 111 -5.46 -13.89 7.02
N LEU A 112 -4.66 -12.83 6.87
CA LEU A 112 -5.11 -11.45 6.99
C LEU A 112 -6.17 -11.08 5.95
N SER A 113 -5.98 -11.49 4.69
CA SER A 113 -6.94 -11.20 3.63
C SER A 113 -8.27 -11.89 3.85
N ARG A 114 -8.26 -13.17 4.27
CA ARG A 114 -9.49 -13.89 4.60
C ARG A 114 -10.22 -13.27 5.79
N ALA A 115 -9.53 -12.94 6.87
CA ALA A 115 -10.13 -12.28 8.02
C ALA A 115 -10.75 -10.93 7.63
N ALA A 116 -10.03 -10.10 6.85
CA ALA A 116 -10.52 -8.81 6.37
C ALA A 116 -11.81 -8.96 5.52
N ARG A 117 -11.87 -9.97 4.65
CA ARG A 117 -13.03 -10.23 3.79
C ARG A 117 -14.22 -10.81 4.57
N GLN A 118 -13.96 -11.88 5.33
CA GLN A 118 -15.04 -12.68 5.92
C GLN A 118 -15.66 -12.02 7.15
N GLU A 119 -14.87 -11.30 7.95
CA GLU A 119 -15.32 -10.74 9.21
C GLU A 119 -15.65 -9.25 9.12
N TYR A 120 -15.06 -8.53 8.16
CA TYR A 120 -15.24 -7.08 8.03
C TYR A 120 -15.83 -6.64 6.69
N GLY A 121 -16.06 -7.57 5.76
CA GLY A 121 -16.70 -7.27 4.48
C GLY A 121 -15.88 -6.40 3.53
N THR A 122 -14.56 -6.28 3.76
CA THR A 122 -13.65 -5.54 2.86
C THR A 122 -13.28 -6.36 1.64
N ALA A 123 -12.62 -5.74 0.65
CA ALA A 123 -12.09 -6.45 -0.51
C ALA A 123 -10.94 -7.41 -0.16
N GLY A 124 -10.27 -7.21 0.98
CA GLY A 124 -9.18 -8.04 1.46
C GLY A 124 -7.94 -7.25 1.87
N ALA A 125 -6.81 -7.95 1.97
CA ALA A 125 -5.52 -7.35 2.30
C ALA A 125 -4.80 -6.83 1.06
N VAL A 126 -4.05 -5.73 1.25
CA VAL A 126 -3.18 -5.09 0.26
C VAL A 126 -1.72 -5.38 0.62
N GLN A 127 -0.94 -5.82 -0.37
CA GLN A 127 0.50 -5.99 -0.21
C GLN A 127 1.24 -4.68 -0.47
N HIS A 128 1.96 -4.19 0.54
CA HIS A 128 2.89 -3.06 0.41
C HIS A 128 4.33 -3.53 0.17
N GLY A 129 5.19 -2.60 -0.31
CA GLY A 129 6.62 -2.85 -0.50
C GLY A 129 6.95 -3.88 -1.58
N ALA A 130 6.06 -4.10 -2.54
CA ALA A 130 6.21 -5.10 -3.58
C ALA A 130 7.19 -4.71 -4.71
N SER A 131 7.69 -3.47 -4.74
CA SER A 131 8.59 -2.97 -5.79
C SER A 131 9.93 -3.72 -5.87
N THR A 132 10.36 -4.35 -4.79
CA THR A 132 11.62 -5.12 -4.73
C THR A 132 11.44 -6.61 -5.00
N LEU A 133 10.22 -7.04 -5.27
CA LEU A 133 9.92 -8.44 -5.56
C LEU A 133 10.30 -8.80 -7.00
N PRO A 134 10.81 -10.01 -7.24
CA PRO A 134 11.04 -10.52 -8.58
C PRO A 134 9.70 -10.75 -9.30
N SER A 135 9.68 -10.58 -10.62
CA SER A 135 8.46 -10.65 -11.43
C SER A 135 7.66 -11.95 -11.26
N ASN A 136 8.33 -13.07 -10.99
CA ASN A 136 7.66 -14.36 -10.76
C ASN A 136 6.91 -14.44 -9.42
N ALA A 137 7.16 -13.53 -8.47
CA ALA A 137 6.44 -13.49 -7.20
C ALA A 137 4.99 -13.00 -7.35
N PHE A 138 4.72 -12.16 -8.35
CA PHE A 138 3.40 -11.52 -8.53
C PHE A 138 2.26 -12.51 -8.78
N GLY A 139 2.53 -13.65 -9.43
CA GLY A 139 1.54 -14.70 -9.65
C GLY A 139 1.03 -15.38 -8.37
N ASN A 140 1.65 -15.14 -7.21
CA ASN A 140 1.20 -15.70 -5.93
C ASN A 140 0.07 -14.88 -5.29
N PHE A 141 0.01 -13.57 -5.51
CA PHE A 141 -0.94 -12.69 -4.82
C PHE A 141 -2.40 -13.04 -5.07
N PRO A 142 -2.86 -13.35 -6.30
CA PRO A 142 -4.23 -13.81 -6.50
C PRO A 142 -4.55 -15.13 -5.78
N ARG A 143 -3.55 -16.02 -5.62
CA ARG A 143 -3.73 -17.32 -4.95
C ARG A 143 -3.93 -17.18 -3.45
N VAL A 144 -3.41 -16.13 -2.84
CA VAL A 144 -3.57 -15.79 -1.42
C VAL A 144 -4.64 -14.74 -1.18
N GLU A 145 -5.47 -14.49 -2.18
CA GLU A 145 -6.61 -13.57 -2.12
C GLU A 145 -6.25 -12.12 -1.77
N ALA A 146 -5.01 -11.68 -2.05
CA ALA A 146 -4.66 -10.27 -1.95
C ALA A 146 -5.50 -9.45 -2.93
N CYS A 147 -6.15 -8.39 -2.45
CA CYS A 147 -7.02 -7.59 -3.29
C CYS A 147 -6.26 -6.56 -4.15
N GLU A 148 -5.12 -6.09 -3.65
CA GLU A 148 -4.26 -5.12 -4.35
C GLU A 148 -2.78 -5.34 -4.02
N ILE A 149 -1.91 -4.78 -4.87
CA ILE A 149 -0.46 -4.72 -4.69
C ILE A 149 -0.04 -3.28 -4.94
N HIS A 150 0.66 -2.68 -3.97
CA HIS A 150 1.14 -1.32 -4.12
C HIS A 150 2.62 -1.28 -4.50
N LEU A 151 2.89 -0.60 -5.60
CA LEU A 151 4.23 -0.39 -6.17
C LEU A 151 4.53 1.11 -6.18
N ALA A 152 5.69 1.51 -5.69
CA ALA A 152 6.14 2.90 -5.74
C ALA A 152 7.55 3.02 -6.32
N THR A 153 8.54 2.40 -5.69
CA THR A 153 9.96 2.52 -6.05
C THR A 153 10.25 2.13 -7.50
N ASN A 154 9.59 1.12 -8.04
CA ASN A 154 9.78 0.73 -9.44
C ASN A 154 9.37 1.83 -10.41
N PHE A 155 8.26 2.51 -10.13
CA PHE A 155 7.83 3.64 -10.97
C PHE A 155 8.74 4.84 -10.82
N GLN A 156 9.21 5.12 -9.61
CA GLN A 156 10.20 6.17 -9.37
C GLN A 156 11.50 5.88 -10.15
N ASN A 157 12.02 4.66 -10.07
CA ASN A 157 13.23 4.27 -10.79
C ASN A 157 13.07 4.46 -12.30
N LEU A 158 11.94 4.06 -12.88
CA LEU A 158 11.67 4.28 -14.32
C LEU A 158 11.71 5.77 -14.71
N VAL A 159 11.20 6.65 -13.84
CA VAL A 159 11.24 8.10 -14.08
C VAL A 159 12.67 8.64 -14.00
N PHE A 160 13.43 8.23 -12.97
CA PHE A 160 14.81 8.68 -12.77
C PHE A 160 15.75 8.14 -13.85
N GLU A 161 15.69 6.86 -14.17
CA GLU A 161 16.47 6.24 -15.24
C GLU A 161 16.27 6.97 -16.57
N ARG A 162 15.04 7.37 -16.87
CA ARG A 162 14.75 8.13 -18.07
C ARG A 162 15.32 9.54 -18.05
N GLN A 163 15.37 10.21 -16.91
CA GLN A 163 16.04 11.52 -16.81
C GLN A 163 17.54 11.41 -17.06
N GLU A 164 18.17 10.35 -16.58
CA GLU A 164 19.58 10.06 -16.82
C GLU A 164 19.88 9.77 -18.29
N GLU A 165 19.05 9.03 -19.00
CA GLU A 165 19.15 8.82 -20.44
C GLU A 165 19.08 10.14 -21.22
N SER A 166 18.18 11.03 -20.81
CA SER A 166 18.06 12.37 -21.42
C SER A 166 19.30 13.24 -21.17
N ALA A 167 20.03 12.97 -20.09
CA ALA A 167 21.29 13.65 -19.75
C ALA A 167 22.54 13.00 -20.39
N GLY A 168 22.39 11.95 -21.22
CA GLY A 168 23.47 11.27 -21.91
C GLY A 168 24.20 10.19 -21.12
N SER A 169 23.68 9.74 -20.00
CA SER A 169 24.21 8.60 -19.26
C SER A 169 23.63 7.29 -19.83
N GLY A 170 24.35 6.63 -20.68
CA GLY A 170 23.98 5.48 -21.52
C GLY A 170 23.49 4.20 -20.82
N ILE A 171 22.49 4.28 -19.97
CA ILE A 171 21.75 3.10 -19.47
C ILE A 171 20.56 2.90 -20.41
N ALA A 172 20.69 1.95 -21.33
CA ALA A 172 19.61 1.58 -22.23
C ALA A 172 18.50 0.86 -21.46
N LEU A 173 17.30 1.46 -21.41
CA LEU A 173 16.11 0.72 -20.97
C LEU A 173 15.87 -0.48 -21.89
N PRO A 174 15.45 -1.64 -21.36
CA PRO A 174 15.10 -2.77 -22.19
C PRO A 174 14.11 -2.38 -23.28
N ALA A 175 14.37 -2.77 -24.53
CA ALA A 175 13.47 -2.52 -25.65
C ALA A 175 12.05 -3.01 -25.31
N GLY A 176 11.08 -2.09 -25.25
CA GLY A 176 9.70 -2.40 -24.85
C GLY A 176 9.30 -1.89 -23.45
N THR A 177 10.21 -1.29 -22.68
CA THR A 177 9.84 -0.55 -21.46
C THR A 177 9.20 0.77 -21.89
N SER A 178 7.91 0.72 -22.01
CA SER A 178 7.16 1.71 -22.75
C SER A 178 6.84 2.93 -21.89
N THR A 179 7.47 4.03 -22.19
CA THR A 179 6.91 5.38 -21.94
C THR A 179 5.50 5.55 -22.54
N LYS A 180 5.11 4.69 -23.43
CA LYS A 180 3.80 4.67 -24.08
C LYS A 180 2.67 4.46 -23.08
N LEU A 181 2.90 3.71 -21.99
CA LEU A 181 1.89 3.46 -20.96
C LEU A 181 1.50 4.72 -20.17
N ILE A 182 2.40 5.69 -20.02
CA ILE A 182 2.12 6.95 -19.31
C ILE A 182 1.50 7.99 -20.26
N VAL A 183 1.90 7.98 -21.54
CA VAL A 183 1.45 8.95 -22.54
C VAL A 183 0.10 8.57 -23.16
N ASP A 184 -0.19 7.27 -23.27
CA ASP A 184 -1.43 6.76 -23.91
C ASP A 184 -2.58 6.48 -22.92
N ALA A 185 -2.41 6.79 -21.61
CA ALA A 185 -3.51 6.70 -20.67
C ALA A 185 -4.53 7.82 -20.94
N PRO A 186 -5.79 7.50 -21.27
CA PRO A 186 -6.78 8.52 -21.57
C PRO A 186 -6.97 9.45 -20.35
N GLY A 187 -6.69 10.74 -20.52
CA GLY A 187 -6.86 11.74 -19.46
C GLY A 187 -5.58 12.21 -18.75
N LEU A 188 -4.42 11.65 -19.06
CA LEU A 188 -3.15 12.21 -18.59
C LEU A 188 -2.63 13.27 -19.59
N VAL A 189 -2.60 14.51 -19.15
CA VAL A 189 -1.89 15.58 -19.85
C VAL A 189 -0.40 15.34 -19.64
N PRO A 190 0.44 15.31 -20.69
CA PRO A 190 1.89 15.21 -20.50
C PRO A 190 2.36 16.40 -19.68
N LEU A 191 3.02 16.15 -18.56
CA LEU A 191 3.73 17.19 -17.82
C LEU A 191 4.81 17.74 -18.76
N GLY A 192 4.76 19.04 -19.05
CA GLY A 192 5.82 19.71 -19.78
C GLY A 192 7.13 19.63 -19.01
N ALA A 193 8.25 19.65 -19.71
CA ALA A 193 9.59 19.61 -19.09
C ALA A 193 9.82 20.74 -18.07
N ASP A 194 9.00 21.77 -18.08
CA ASP A 194 9.08 22.95 -17.21
C ASP A 194 8.34 22.75 -15.88
N ASP A 195 7.46 21.75 -15.77
CA ASP A 195 6.66 21.49 -14.56
C ASP A 195 7.41 20.70 -13.47
N VAL A 196 8.60 20.16 -13.79
CA VAL A 196 9.41 19.32 -12.88
C VAL A 196 10.40 20.14 -12.04
N GLN A 197 10.59 21.44 -12.34
CA GLN A 197 11.57 22.29 -11.65
C GLN A 197 11.04 23.10 -10.46
N SER A 198 9.76 22.96 -10.08
CA SER A 198 9.15 23.85 -9.07
C SER A 198 8.44 23.14 -7.90
N THR A 199 8.84 21.90 -7.54
CA THR A 199 8.40 21.28 -6.28
C THR A 199 9.56 20.67 -5.51
#